data_3caa2758099c2892c9fd46d4b794e541
#
_entry.id   3caa2758099c2892c9fd46d4b794e541
#
_cell.length_a   1.000
_cell.length_b   1.000
_cell.length_c   1.000
_cell.angle_alpha   90.00
_cell.angle_beta   90.00
_cell.angle_gamma   90.00
#
_symmetry.space_group_name_H-M   'P 1'
#
loop_
_entity.id
_entity.type
_entity.pdbx_description
1 polymer ?
#
loop_
_entity_poly.entity_id
_entity_poly.type
_entity_poly.pdbx_seq_one_letter_code
_entity_poly.pdbx_strand_id
1 'polypeptide(L)'
;PGTVRRYSNPSLGLFGHVAALAMKRDFAGAAEDILFPQLGLRHTYIKVPASAQGNYAWGYNRDNQAIRVNPGVFDGEAYGAKSSTADMIRYLQANIDPSRLAAPMRRAVEATQVGHFDVGPMVQGLGWEQYPYPVTLNRLLEGNSAQMLWEANPVRPVAAGTATGPRLFNK
;
A
#
# COMPACT_ATOMS: atom_id res chain seq x y z
N PRO A 1 -1.39 8.02 -21.53
CA PRO A 1 -1.14 7.18 -20.36
C PRO A 1 0.35 6.88 -20.21
N GLY A 2 0.86 6.77 -18.95
CA GLY A 2 2.25 6.40 -18.70
C GLY A 2 3.28 7.52 -18.89
N THR A 3 2.88 8.78 -18.93
CA THR A 3 3.77 9.92 -19.08
C THR A 3 3.87 10.78 -17.82
N VAL A 4 2.91 10.64 -16.91
CA VAL A 4 2.80 11.43 -15.69
C VAL A 4 2.31 10.57 -14.53
N ARG A 5 2.91 10.75 -13.35
CA ARG A 5 2.42 10.24 -12.06
C ARG A 5 1.80 11.39 -11.27
N ARG A 6 0.62 11.14 -10.73
CA ARG A 6 0.01 11.98 -9.70
C ARG A 6 -0.54 11.08 -8.60
N TYR A 7 -0.21 11.37 -7.35
CA TYR A 7 -0.75 10.65 -6.21
C TYR A 7 -2.27 10.86 -6.11
N SER A 8 -3.03 9.78 -5.87
CA SER A 8 -4.50 9.88 -5.83
C SER A 8 -5.12 8.71 -5.05
N ASN A 9 -5.64 8.98 -3.85
CA ASN A 9 -6.43 8.01 -3.08
C ASN A 9 -7.65 7.49 -3.87
N PRO A 10 -8.46 8.36 -4.53
CA PRO A 10 -9.59 7.87 -5.33
C PRO A 10 -9.18 6.90 -6.45
N SER A 11 -8.03 7.11 -7.09
CA SER A 11 -7.55 6.19 -8.14
C SER A 11 -7.15 4.83 -7.56
N LEU A 12 -6.47 4.81 -6.42
CA LEU A 12 -6.15 3.56 -5.71
C LEU A 12 -7.43 2.87 -5.23
N GLY A 13 -8.38 3.62 -4.69
CA GLY A 13 -9.66 3.09 -4.28
C GLY A 13 -10.45 2.49 -5.43
N LEU A 14 -10.51 3.17 -6.58
CA LEU A 14 -11.14 2.63 -7.79
C LEU A 14 -10.44 1.34 -8.26
N PHE A 15 -9.11 1.29 -8.20
CA PHE A 15 -8.37 0.07 -8.54
C PHE A 15 -8.74 -1.10 -7.61
N GLY A 16 -8.80 -0.87 -6.29
CA GLY A 16 -9.24 -1.87 -5.31
C GLY A 16 -10.67 -2.32 -5.55
N HIS A 17 -11.57 -1.39 -5.86
CA HIS A 17 -12.97 -1.69 -6.19
C HIS A 17 -13.08 -2.58 -7.44
N VAL A 18 -12.39 -2.23 -8.52
CA VAL A 18 -12.39 -3.03 -9.76
C VAL A 18 -11.79 -4.41 -9.53
N ALA A 19 -10.73 -4.52 -8.72
CA ALA A 19 -10.15 -5.81 -8.37
C ALA A 19 -11.16 -6.69 -7.60
N ALA A 20 -11.90 -6.13 -6.65
CA ALA A 20 -12.94 -6.83 -5.89
C ALA A 20 -14.09 -7.29 -6.81
N LEU A 21 -14.54 -6.43 -7.74
CA LEU A 21 -15.53 -6.79 -8.76
C LEU A 21 -15.05 -7.97 -9.63
N ALA A 22 -13.80 -7.95 -10.06
CA ALA A 22 -13.22 -9.07 -10.83
C ALA A 22 -13.21 -10.39 -10.03
N MET A 23 -13.08 -10.30 -8.70
CA MET A 23 -13.20 -11.45 -7.79
C MET A 23 -14.66 -11.79 -7.44
N LYS A 24 -15.64 -11.04 -7.95
CA LYS A 24 -17.09 -11.18 -7.64
C LYS A 24 -17.36 -11.08 -6.13
N ARG A 25 -16.70 -10.17 -5.45
CA ARG A 25 -16.83 -9.91 -4.01
C ARG A 25 -16.86 -8.40 -3.73
N ASP A 26 -17.31 -7.98 -2.55
CA ASP A 26 -16.99 -6.66 -2.04
C ASP A 26 -15.52 -6.63 -1.56
N PHE A 27 -14.95 -5.43 -1.49
CA PHE A 27 -13.54 -5.27 -1.16
C PHE A 27 -13.20 -5.77 0.25
N ALA A 28 -14.05 -5.47 1.24
CA ALA A 28 -13.84 -5.91 2.61
C ALA A 28 -13.81 -7.43 2.70
N GLY A 29 -14.78 -8.12 2.06
CA GLY A 29 -14.79 -9.57 1.99
C GLY A 29 -13.59 -10.17 1.26
N ALA A 30 -13.14 -9.55 0.15
CA ALA A 30 -11.93 -9.99 -0.54
C ALA A 30 -10.67 -9.85 0.33
N ALA A 31 -10.58 -8.75 1.09
CA ALA A 31 -9.46 -8.49 1.97
C ALA A 31 -9.49 -9.37 3.24
N GLU A 32 -10.62 -9.40 3.96
CA GLU A 32 -10.74 -10.01 5.29
C GLU A 32 -10.86 -11.53 5.24
N ASP A 33 -11.56 -12.07 4.22
CA ASP A 33 -11.78 -13.53 4.10
C ASP A 33 -10.65 -14.23 3.33
N ILE A 34 -9.95 -13.51 2.44
CA ILE A 34 -8.97 -14.14 1.54
C ILE A 34 -7.55 -13.61 1.78
N LEU A 35 -7.33 -12.30 1.59
CA LEU A 35 -5.99 -11.73 1.57
C LEU A 35 -5.33 -11.75 2.95
N PHE A 36 -5.99 -11.20 3.96
CA PHE A 36 -5.40 -11.07 5.30
C PHE A 36 -5.07 -12.41 5.95
N PRO A 37 -5.93 -13.45 5.87
CA PRO A 37 -5.60 -14.79 6.37
C PRO A 37 -4.40 -15.42 5.68
N GLN A 38 -4.26 -15.27 4.36
CA GLN A 38 -3.13 -15.81 3.60
C GLN A 38 -1.80 -15.13 3.95
N LEU A 39 -1.84 -13.89 4.43
CA LEU A 39 -0.68 -13.15 4.95
C LEU A 39 -0.49 -13.34 6.46
N GLY A 40 -1.35 -14.11 7.13
CA GLY A 40 -1.31 -14.34 8.58
C GLY A 40 -1.73 -13.15 9.43
N LEU A 41 -2.48 -12.18 8.85
CA LEU A 41 -2.96 -10.97 9.53
C LEU A 41 -4.27 -11.30 10.25
N ARG A 42 -4.24 -11.34 11.58
CA ARG A 42 -5.38 -11.79 12.40
C ARG A 42 -6.15 -10.65 13.06
N HIS A 43 -5.55 -9.47 13.10
CA HIS A 43 -6.08 -8.25 13.72
C HIS A 43 -6.01 -7.08 12.74
N THR A 44 -6.29 -7.37 11.46
CA THR A 44 -6.36 -6.39 10.38
C THR A 44 -7.75 -6.44 9.78
N TYR A 45 -8.41 -5.27 9.68
CA TYR A 45 -9.80 -5.16 9.28
C TYR A 45 -10.01 -3.97 8.35
N ILE A 46 -10.91 -4.11 7.40
CA ILE A 46 -11.53 -2.99 6.70
C ILE A 46 -12.73 -2.51 7.54
N LYS A 47 -13.52 -3.46 8.06
CA LYS A 47 -14.66 -3.20 8.95
C LYS A 47 -14.35 -3.80 10.32
N VAL A 48 -13.94 -2.97 11.29
CA VAL A 48 -13.61 -3.47 12.63
C VAL A 48 -14.84 -4.14 13.27
N PRO A 49 -14.78 -5.44 13.60
CA PRO A 49 -15.92 -6.14 14.20
C PRO A 49 -16.20 -5.67 15.63
N ALA A 50 -17.42 -5.89 16.12
CA ALA A 50 -17.83 -5.47 17.46
C ALA A 50 -16.90 -6.01 18.56
N SER A 51 -16.41 -7.24 18.41
CA SER A 51 -15.48 -7.88 19.34
C SER A 51 -14.11 -7.21 19.42
N ALA A 52 -13.70 -6.44 18.39
CA ALA A 52 -12.43 -5.74 18.34
C ALA A 52 -12.54 -4.22 18.59
N GLN A 53 -13.75 -3.68 18.76
CA GLN A 53 -13.96 -2.24 18.94
C GLN A 53 -13.25 -1.68 20.18
N GLY A 54 -13.16 -2.44 21.27
CA GLY A 54 -12.44 -2.03 22.48
C GLY A 54 -10.95 -1.79 22.27
N ASN A 55 -10.35 -2.44 21.27
CA ASN A 55 -8.94 -2.31 20.91
C ASN A 55 -8.71 -1.33 19.74
N TYR A 56 -9.75 -0.77 19.18
CA TYR A 56 -9.64 0.17 18.08
C TYR A 56 -9.29 1.56 18.61
N ALA A 57 -8.02 1.94 18.49
CA ALA A 57 -7.49 3.22 18.97
C ALA A 57 -8.24 4.44 18.38
N TRP A 58 -8.37 5.50 19.15
CA TRP A 58 -8.84 6.80 18.69
C TRP A 58 -7.67 7.64 18.18
N GLY A 59 -7.90 8.36 17.09
CA GLY A 59 -7.07 9.49 16.71
C GLY A 59 -7.54 10.76 17.43
N TYR A 60 -6.72 11.81 17.38
CA TYR A 60 -7.07 13.10 17.95
C TYR A 60 -6.79 14.20 16.93
N ASN A 61 -7.72 15.15 16.82
CA ASN A 61 -7.54 16.34 16.00
C ASN A 61 -6.65 17.39 16.71
N ARG A 62 -6.43 18.54 16.06
CA ARG A 62 -5.62 19.63 16.64
C ARG A 62 -6.17 20.21 17.94
N ASP A 63 -7.49 20.08 18.15
CA ASP A 63 -8.20 20.54 19.34
C ASP A 63 -8.25 19.46 20.42
N ASN A 64 -7.48 18.37 20.27
CA ASN A 64 -7.43 17.21 21.16
C ASN A 64 -8.79 16.49 21.33
N GLN A 65 -9.66 16.57 20.34
CA GLN A 65 -10.91 15.85 20.29
C GLN A 65 -10.71 14.48 19.64
N ALA A 66 -11.28 13.43 20.23
CA ALA A 66 -11.22 12.08 19.70
C ALA A 66 -11.96 12.00 18.35
N ILE A 67 -11.26 11.52 17.34
CA ILE A 67 -11.81 11.39 15.97
C ILE A 67 -11.53 10.00 15.39
N ARG A 68 -12.30 9.63 14.40
CA ARG A 68 -12.04 8.56 13.44
C ARG A 68 -11.85 9.17 12.05
N VAL A 69 -11.19 8.45 11.16
CA VAL A 69 -11.13 8.85 9.74
C VAL A 69 -12.56 8.89 9.20
N ASN A 70 -12.94 10.02 8.60
CA ASN A 70 -14.24 10.17 7.99
C ASN A 70 -14.39 9.25 6.77
N PRO A 71 -15.54 8.57 6.62
CA PRO A 71 -15.82 7.81 5.41
C PRO A 71 -15.81 8.71 4.18
N GLY A 72 -15.34 8.16 3.06
CA GLY A 72 -15.29 8.83 1.77
C GLY A 72 -15.55 7.82 0.64
N VAL A 73 -15.63 8.30 -0.58
CA VAL A 73 -15.75 7.42 -1.75
C VAL A 73 -14.51 6.55 -1.86
N PHE A 74 -14.69 5.22 -1.85
CA PHE A 74 -13.63 4.22 -1.85
C PHE A 74 -12.67 4.30 -0.67
N ASP A 75 -13.11 4.77 0.47
CA ASP A 75 -12.30 4.87 1.69
C ASP A 75 -11.78 3.50 2.16
N GLY A 76 -12.63 2.48 2.11
CA GLY A 76 -12.28 1.11 2.45
C GLY A 76 -11.09 0.60 1.64
N GLU A 77 -11.11 0.83 0.34
CA GLU A 77 -10.08 0.40 -0.61
C GLU A 77 -8.82 1.26 -0.55
N ALA A 78 -8.95 2.56 -0.34
CA ALA A 78 -7.83 3.50 -0.44
C ALA A 78 -7.00 3.59 0.85
N TYR A 79 -7.67 3.66 2.02
CA TYR A 79 -7.03 3.88 3.33
C TYR A 79 -7.81 3.25 4.50
N GLY A 80 -8.71 2.32 4.20
CA GLY A 80 -9.64 1.75 5.18
C GLY A 80 -9.07 0.66 6.09
N ALA A 81 -7.86 0.16 5.85
CA ALA A 81 -7.28 -0.88 6.68
C ALA A 81 -6.94 -0.37 8.09
N LYS A 82 -7.41 -1.09 9.11
CA LYS A 82 -7.07 -0.91 10.53
C LYS A 82 -6.30 -2.14 10.96
N SER A 83 -5.14 -1.97 11.56
CA SER A 83 -4.25 -3.08 11.84
C SER A 83 -3.57 -2.94 13.20
N SER A 84 -2.89 -4.00 13.61
CA SER A 84 -2.01 -4.01 14.78
C SER A 84 -0.54 -3.97 14.35
N THR A 85 0.34 -3.49 15.24
CA THR A 85 1.78 -3.53 15.00
C THR A 85 2.29 -4.95 14.70
N ALA A 86 1.74 -5.96 15.40
CA ALA A 86 2.11 -7.35 15.16
C ALA A 86 1.76 -7.81 13.73
N ASP A 87 0.60 -7.43 13.21
CA ASP A 87 0.21 -7.76 11.84
C ASP A 87 1.01 -6.97 10.81
N MET A 88 1.35 -5.71 11.10
CA MET A 88 2.22 -4.93 10.22
C MET A 88 3.62 -5.53 10.12
N ILE A 89 4.17 -6.05 11.22
CA ILE A 89 5.44 -6.79 11.19
C ILE A 89 5.32 -8.03 10.31
N ARG A 90 4.24 -8.82 10.43
CA ARG A 90 4.00 -9.99 9.56
C ARG A 90 3.88 -9.60 8.09
N TYR A 91 3.14 -8.53 7.81
CA TYR A 91 3.01 -7.99 6.46
C TYR A 91 4.37 -7.61 5.87
N LEU A 92 5.21 -6.90 6.62
CA LEU A 92 6.56 -6.55 6.18
C LEU A 92 7.43 -7.79 5.97
N GLN A 93 7.40 -8.75 6.89
CA GLN A 93 8.13 -10.01 6.77
C GLN A 93 7.72 -10.78 5.50
N ALA A 94 6.43 -10.86 5.20
CA ALA A 94 5.92 -11.50 3.98
C ALA A 94 6.37 -10.77 2.71
N ASN A 95 6.57 -9.46 2.76
CA ASN A 95 7.09 -8.68 1.63
C ASN A 95 8.61 -8.77 1.49
N ILE A 96 9.36 -8.90 2.60
CA ILE A 96 10.83 -9.05 2.59
C ILE A 96 11.23 -10.47 2.17
N ASP A 97 10.55 -11.48 2.71
CA ASP A 97 10.77 -12.89 2.35
C ASP A 97 9.43 -13.62 2.11
N PRO A 98 8.94 -13.60 0.88
CA PRO A 98 7.69 -14.26 0.52
C PRO A 98 7.81 -15.79 0.36
N SER A 99 8.98 -16.40 0.60
CA SER A 99 9.25 -17.82 0.37
C SER A 99 8.31 -18.77 1.12
N ARG A 100 7.81 -18.33 2.27
CA ARG A 100 6.87 -19.09 3.12
C ARG A 100 5.41 -19.00 2.69
N LEU A 101 5.09 -18.11 1.76
CA LEU A 101 3.74 -17.96 1.23
C LEU A 101 3.44 -19.05 0.21
N ALA A 102 2.16 -19.43 0.10
CA ALA A 102 1.69 -20.28 -0.99
C ALA A 102 2.06 -19.68 -2.37
N ALA A 103 2.38 -20.51 -3.34
CA ALA A 103 2.93 -20.06 -4.62
C ALA A 103 2.12 -18.96 -5.33
N PRO A 104 0.77 -18.97 -5.35
CA PRO A 104 0.00 -17.87 -5.94
C PRO A 104 0.19 -16.55 -5.19
N MET A 105 0.16 -16.57 -3.85
CA MET A 105 0.35 -15.38 -3.01
C MET A 105 1.77 -14.85 -3.11
N ARG A 106 2.77 -15.73 -3.12
CA ARG A 106 4.18 -15.35 -3.33
C ARG A 106 4.34 -14.58 -4.63
N ARG A 107 3.85 -15.11 -5.74
CA ARG A 107 3.91 -14.41 -7.05
C ARG A 107 3.19 -13.07 -7.03
N ALA A 108 2.06 -12.97 -6.32
CA ALA A 108 1.34 -11.71 -6.16
C ALA A 108 2.16 -10.67 -5.41
N VAL A 109 2.77 -11.05 -4.27
CA VAL A 109 3.66 -10.17 -3.49
C VAL A 109 4.86 -9.72 -4.33
N GLU A 110 5.56 -10.66 -4.98
CA GLU A 110 6.70 -10.38 -5.86
C GLU A 110 6.31 -9.42 -7.01
N ALA A 111 5.12 -9.61 -7.60
CA ALA A 111 4.61 -8.74 -8.66
C ALA A 111 4.36 -7.29 -8.20
N THR A 112 3.92 -7.09 -6.96
CA THR A 112 3.75 -5.72 -6.43
C THR A 112 5.07 -4.96 -6.29
N GLN A 113 6.18 -5.68 -6.20
CA GLN A 113 7.54 -5.13 -6.04
C GLN A 113 8.25 -4.88 -7.37
N VAL A 114 7.61 -5.13 -8.49
CA VAL A 114 8.17 -4.79 -9.80
C VAL A 114 8.08 -3.27 -10.01
N GLY A 115 9.20 -2.66 -10.38
CA GLY A 115 9.23 -1.24 -10.76
C GLY A 115 8.66 -1.04 -12.15
N HIS A 116 7.78 -0.07 -12.29
CA HIS A 116 7.11 0.23 -13.58
C HIS A 116 7.49 1.57 -14.16
N PHE A 117 7.68 2.59 -13.32
CA PHE A 117 7.94 3.95 -13.78
C PHE A 117 9.03 4.62 -12.95
N ASP A 118 10.03 5.16 -13.62
CA ASP A 118 11.00 6.07 -13.02
C ASP A 118 10.36 7.47 -12.90
N VAL A 119 10.38 8.03 -11.68
CA VAL A 119 9.80 9.34 -11.33
C VAL A 119 10.90 10.34 -10.95
N GLY A 120 12.17 10.01 -11.17
CA GLY A 120 13.33 10.78 -10.75
C GLY A 120 13.90 10.31 -9.41
N PRO A 121 13.41 10.76 -8.25
CA PRO A 121 13.97 10.33 -6.96
C PRO A 121 13.68 8.86 -6.64
N MET A 122 12.62 8.29 -7.20
CA MET A 122 12.16 6.92 -6.92
C MET A 122 11.64 6.20 -8.16
N VAL A 123 11.43 4.89 -8.04
CA VAL A 123 10.73 4.06 -9.01
C VAL A 123 9.37 3.64 -8.44
N GLN A 124 8.30 3.90 -9.18
CA GLN A 124 6.94 3.50 -8.80
C GLN A 124 6.68 2.05 -9.20
N GLY A 125 6.30 1.22 -8.23
CA GLY A 125 5.74 -0.11 -8.41
C GLY A 125 4.22 -0.12 -8.27
N LEU A 126 3.63 -1.32 -8.08
CA LEU A 126 2.20 -1.45 -7.75
C LEU A 126 1.99 -1.18 -6.25
N GLY A 127 1.78 0.08 -5.90
CA GLY A 127 1.64 0.54 -4.53
C GLY A 127 2.96 0.91 -3.86
N TRP A 128 4.06 0.24 -4.15
CA TRP A 128 5.35 0.52 -3.57
C TRP A 128 6.12 1.60 -4.32
N GLU A 129 6.78 2.46 -3.55
CA GLU A 129 7.79 3.42 -3.99
C GLU A 129 9.17 2.84 -3.65
N GLN A 130 10.06 2.76 -4.63
CA GLN A 130 11.33 2.05 -4.51
C GLN A 130 12.51 3.00 -4.66
N TYR A 131 13.49 2.84 -3.81
CA TYR A 131 14.76 3.55 -3.85
C TYR A 131 15.92 2.57 -3.93
N PRO A 132 16.99 2.86 -4.67
CA PRO A 132 18.22 2.06 -4.59
C PRO A 132 18.79 2.16 -3.16
N TYR A 133 19.31 1.06 -2.64
CA TYR A 133 19.94 1.04 -1.32
C TYR A 133 21.47 0.87 -1.47
N PRO A 134 22.28 1.63 -0.73
CA PRO A 134 21.92 2.66 0.25
C PRO A 134 21.30 3.90 -0.39
N VAL A 135 20.42 4.58 0.34
CA VAL A 135 19.72 5.80 -0.09
C VAL A 135 20.10 6.98 0.80
N THR A 136 20.30 8.15 0.22
CA THR A 136 20.57 9.38 0.97
C THR A 136 19.28 9.97 1.56
N LEU A 137 19.39 10.66 2.69
CA LEU A 137 18.25 11.37 3.29
C LEU A 137 17.63 12.36 2.29
N ASN A 138 18.44 13.13 1.57
CA ASN A 138 17.93 14.09 0.58
C ASN A 138 17.06 13.43 -0.48
N ARG A 139 17.46 12.26 -0.99
CA ARG A 139 16.67 11.53 -1.99
C ARG A 139 15.35 11.01 -1.40
N LEU A 140 15.33 10.57 -0.14
CA LEU A 140 14.10 10.19 0.54
C LEU A 140 13.17 11.39 0.74
N LEU A 141 13.71 12.54 1.17
CA LEU A 141 12.92 13.76 1.35
C LEU A 141 12.36 14.27 0.02
N GLU A 142 13.12 14.19 -1.06
CA GLU A 142 12.66 14.55 -2.41
C GLU A 142 11.50 13.67 -2.85
N GLY A 143 11.62 12.35 -2.72
CA GLY A 143 10.57 11.39 -3.08
C GLY A 143 9.31 11.47 -2.21
N ASN A 144 9.41 12.04 -1.00
CA ASN A 144 8.29 12.27 -0.08
C ASN A 144 7.90 13.77 0.01
N SER A 145 8.29 14.57 -0.97
CA SER A 145 8.01 16.00 -1.00
C SER A 145 6.54 16.33 -1.30
N ALA A 146 6.14 17.55 -0.95
CA ALA A 146 4.81 18.07 -1.31
C ALA A 146 4.57 18.01 -2.83
N GLN A 147 5.60 18.23 -3.64
CA GLN A 147 5.53 18.10 -5.09
C GLN A 147 5.09 16.67 -5.49
N MET A 148 5.69 15.63 -4.88
CA MET A 148 5.34 14.23 -5.17
C MET A 148 3.89 13.89 -4.78
N LEU A 149 3.33 14.57 -3.79
CA LEU A 149 1.95 14.37 -3.33
C LEU A 149 0.91 15.14 -4.15
N TRP A 150 1.21 16.39 -4.51
CA TRP A 150 0.19 17.30 -5.03
C TRP A 150 0.32 17.59 -6.51
N GLU A 151 1.51 17.43 -7.10
CA GLU A 151 1.77 17.81 -8.48
C GLU A 151 1.80 16.61 -9.42
N ALA A 152 1.69 16.91 -10.70
CA ALA A 152 1.88 15.96 -11.79
C ALA A 152 3.38 15.84 -12.10
N ASN A 153 3.96 14.68 -11.83
CA ASN A 153 5.38 14.43 -12.01
C ASN A 153 5.61 13.63 -13.29
N PRO A 154 6.49 14.06 -14.21
CA PRO A 154 6.83 13.30 -15.40
C PRO A 154 7.40 11.92 -15.04
N VAL A 155 7.06 10.90 -15.83
CA VAL A 155 7.57 9.55 -15.62
C VAL A 155 8.13 8.96 -16.91
N ARG A 156 9.03 7.98 -16.76
CA ARG A 156 9.55 7.16 -17.85
C ARG A 156 9.28 5.68 -17.53
N PRO A 157 8.79 4.88 -18.48
CA PRO A 157 8.68 3.45 -18.26
C PRO A 157 10.04 2.83 -17.91
N VAL A 158 10.04 1.93 -16.96
CA VAL A 158 11.23 1.12 -16.61
C VAL A 158 11.08 -0.24 -17.29
N ALA A 159 12.11 -0.68 -17.99
CA ALA A 159 12.10 -2.02 -18.57
C ALA A 159 12.08 -3.09 -17.45
N ALA A 160 11.25 -4.11 -17.62
CA ALA A 160 11.14 -5.19 -16.64
C ALA A 160 12.52 -5.83 -16.39
N GLY A 161 12.88 -6.04 -15.12
CA GLY A 161 14.11 -6.68 -14.72
C GLY A 161 15.37 -5.80 -14.72
N THR A 162 15.29 -4.52 -15.07
CA THR A 162 16.46 -3.62 -15.10
C THR A 162 16.99 -3.22 -13.73
N ALA A 163 16.20 -3.39 -12.70
CA ALA A 163 16.63 -3.01 -11.38
C ALA A 163 17.35 -4.16 -10.67
N THR A 164 18.65 -4.04 -10.60
CA THR A 164 19.55 -4.96 -9.88
C THR A 164 19.96 -4.36 -8.52
N GLY A 165 20.15 -5.23 -7.50
CA GLY A 165 20.65 -4.84 -6.19
C GLY A 165 19.55 -4.58 -5.14
N PRO A 166 19.98 -4.36 -3.88
CA PRO A 166 19.08 -4.14 -2.77
C PRO A 166 18.32 -2.81 -2.92
N ARG A 167 17.09 -2.79 -2.40
CA ARG A 167 16.20 -1.63 -2.46
C ARG A 167 15.53 -1.36 -1.13
N LEU A 168 15.24 -0.09 -0.91
CA LEU A 168 14.35 0.36 0.14
C LEU A 168 12.96 0.58 -0.49
N PHE A 169 11.93 0.05 0.17
CA PHE A 169 10.54 0.23 -0.20
C PHE A 169 9.87 1.18 0.78
N ASN A 170 9.09 2.09 0.25
CA ASN A 170 8.31 3.09 0.99
C ASN A 170 6.88 3.14 0.46
N LYS A 171 5.95 3.53 1.35
CA LYS A 171 4.58 3.85 1.00
C LYS A 171 3.94 4.74 2.08
#